data_2ef5c4035d7598c412bfb7becb9294df
#
_entry.id   2ef5c4035d7598c412bfb7becb9294df
#
_cell.length_a   1.000
_cell.length_b   1.000
_cell.length_c   1.000
_cell.angle_alpha   90.00
_cell.angle_beta   90.00
_cell.angle_gamma   90.00
#
_symmetry.space_group_name_H-M   'P 1'
#
loop_
_entity.id
_entity.type
_entity.pdbx_description
1 polymer ?
#
loop_
_entity_poly.entity_id
_entity_poly.type
_entity_poly.pdbx_seq_one_letter_code
_entity_poly.pdbx_strand_id
1 'polypeptide(L)' 'MSNRKIDYKMADYFRSIVDKSGLSQEEWATRLGVTPRSVAYYCSGQRTPSAKRLLLFQKIVESL' A
#
# COMPACT_ATOMS: atom_id res chain seq x y z
N MET A 1 -20.59 -0.90 -17.34
CA MET A 1 -20.21 0.13 -16.44
C MET A 1 -19.44 -0.40 -15.27
N SER A 2 -18.31 0.13 -15.04
CA SER A 2 -17.53 -0.41 -13.98
C SER A 2 -17.85 0.32 -12.69
N ASN A 3 -18.24 -0.43 -11.72
CA ASN A 3 -18.45 0.09 -10.40
C ASN A 3 -17.21 -0.15 -9.58
N ARG A 4 -16.15 0.50 -9.96
CA ARG A 4 -14.97 0.40 -9.13
C ARG A 4 -15.24 1.07 -7.83
N LYS A 5 -15.35 0.26 -6.81
CA LYS A 5 -15.40 0.81 -5.48
C LYS A 5 -13.98 1.10 -5.04
N ILE A 6 -13.75 2.34 -4.66
CA ILE A 6 -12.49 2.69 -4.06
C ILE A 6 -12.57 2.30 -2.59
N ASP A 7 -11.60 1.51 -2.16
CA ASP A 7 -11.54 1.07 -0.77
C ASP A 7 -10.85 2.15 0.05
N TYR A 8 -11.62 3.11 0.52
CA TYR A 8 -11.06 4.23 1.27
C TYR A 8 -10.46 3.80 2.61
N LYS A 9 -11.01 2.75 3.21
CA LYS A 9 -10.45 2.26 4.48
C LYS A 9 -9.06 1.68 4.29
N MET A 10 -8.88 0.89 3.25
CA MET A 10 -7.58 0.32 2.94
C MET A 10 -6.61 1.42 2.52
N ALA A 11 -7.08 2.39 1.74
CA ALA A 11 -6.26 3.52 1.32
C ALA A 11 -5.76 4.32 2.52
N ASP A 12 -6.64 4.60 3.47
CA ASP A 12 -6.26 5.33 4.68
C ASP A 12 -5.24 4.55 5.51
N TYR A 13 -5.45 3.25 5.61
CA TYR A 13 -4.54 2.37 6.33
C TYR A 13 -3.13 2.43 5.72
N PHE A 14 -3.03 2.25 4.41
CA PHE A 14 -1.75 2.31 3.72
C PHE A 14 -1.09 3.67 3.85
N ARG A 15 -1.85 4.72 3.58
CA ARG A 15 -1.33 6.07 3.62
C ARG A 15 -0.80 6.43 5.00
N SER A 16 -1.57 6.08 6.02
CA SER A 16 -1.19 6.36 7.39
C SER A 16 0.14 5.69 7.75
N ILE A 17 0.30 4.43 7.37
CA ILE A 17 1.51 3.69 7.70
C ILE A 17 2.69 4.19 6.88
N VAL A 18 2.48 4.45 5.59
CA VAL A 18 3.55 4.99 4.75
C VAL A 18 4.05 6.32 5.31
N ASP A 19 3.14 7.18 5.72
CA ASP A 19 3.51 8.47 6.29
C ASP A 19 4.28 8.32 7.60
N LYS A 20 3.83 7.41 8.46
CA LYS A 20 4.46 7.22 9.77
C LYS A 20 5.78 6.49 9.70
N SER A 21 5.98 5.69 8.67
CA SER A 21 7.17 4.85 8.57
C SER A 21 8.43 5.65 8.28
N GLY A 22 8.29 6.82 7.68
CA GLY A 22 9.43 7.59 7.22
C GLY A 22 10.05 7.06 5.93
N LEU A 23 9.48 6.00 5.36
CA LEU A 23 9.96 5.45 4.10
C LEU A 23 9.24 6.11 2.94
N SER A 24 9.97 6.31 1.83
CA SER A 24 9.38 6.83 0.61
C SER A 24 8.56 5.76 -0.09
N GLN A 25 7.74 6.19 -1.05
CA GLN A 25 6.99 5.24 -1.87
C GLN A 25 7.93 4.31 -2.64
N GLU A 26 9.08 4.83 -3.07
CA GLU A 26 10.06 4.01 -3.76
C GLU A 26 10.63 2.93 -2.87
N GLU A 27 10.91 3.27 -1.62
CA GLU A 27 11.40 2.30 -0.67
C GLU A 27 10.36 1.23 -0.37
N TRP A 28 9.12 1.66 -0.18
CA TRP A 28 8.02 0.71 0.03
C TRP A 28 7.85 -0.19 -1.19
N ALA A 29 7.95 0.38 -2.40
CA ALA A 29 7.83 -0.40 -3.63
C ALA A 29 8.90 -1.48 -3.68
N THR A 30 10.14 -1.13 -3.36
CA THR A 30 11.23 -2.09 -3.35
C THR A 30 10.97 -3.21 -2.36
N ARG A 31 10.54 -2.87 -1.17
CA ARG A 31 10.28 -3.87 -0.12
C ARG A 31 9.11 -4.77 -0.47
N LEU A 32 8.09 -4.21 -1.13
CA LEU A 32 6.90 -4.97 -1.51
C LEU A 32 7.05 -5.70 -2.85
N GLY A 33 8.10 -5.40 -3.60
CA GLY A 33 8.30 -6.01 -4.91
C GLY A 33 7.33 -5.50 -5.95
N VAL A 34 6.94 -4.24 -5.85
CA VAL A 34 6.03 -3.59 -6.80
C VAL A 34 6.65 -2.30 -7.30
N THR A 35 5.95 -1.60 -8.20
CA THR A 35 6.41 -0.31 -8.67
C THR A 35 5.97 0.79 -7.72
N PRO A 36 6.68 1.95 -7.70
CA PRO A 36 6.21 3.08 -6.89
C PRO A 36 4.81 3.54 -7.26
N ARG A 37 4.44 3.42 -8.54
CA ARG A 37 3.09 3.75 -8.97
C ARG A 37 2.05 2.85 -8.30
N SER A 38 2.37 1.57 -8.13
CA SER A 38 1.47 0.65 -7.43
C SER A 38 1.27 1.06 -5.98
N VAL A 39 2.34 1.50 -5.31
CA VAL A 39 2.22 2.00 -3.94
C VAL A 39 1.29 3.21 -3.90
N ALA A 40 1.44 4.12 -4.86
CA ALA A 40 0.56 5.29 -4.95
C ALA A 40 -0.89 4.87 -5.14
N TYR A 41 -1.15 3.86 -5.95
CA TYR A 41 -2.51 3.34 -6.17
C TYR A 41 -3.08 2.72 -4.90
N TYR A 42 -2.26 2.02 -4.13
CA TYR A 42 -2.71 1.46 -2.86
C TYR A 42 -3.07 2.58 -1.89
N CYS A 43 -2.28 3.63 -1.84
CA CYS A 43 -2.53 4.76 -0.95
C CYS A 43 -3.75 5.59 -1.36
N SER A 44 -4.11 5.57 -2.63
CA SER A 44 -5.26 6.31 -3.12
C SER A 44 -6.54 5.47 -3.17
N GLY A 45 -6.40 4.16 -2.98
CA GLY A 45 -7.55 3.26 -3.02
C GLY A 45 -7.92 2.79 -4.40
N GLN A 46 -7.17 3.18 -5.43
CA GLN A 46 -7.46 2.77 -6.80
C GLN A 46 -7.17 1.30 -7.04
N ARG A 47 -6.26 0.74 -6.26
CA ARG A 47 -5.94 -0.68 -6.30
C ARG A 47 -5.82 -1.20 -4.89
N THR A 48 -6.23 -2.44 -4.72
CA THR A 48 -6.08 -3.14 -3.45
C THR A 48 -5.00 -4.20 -3.62
N PRO A 49 -4.05 -4.30 -2.71
CA PRO A 49 -3.01 -5.32 -2.82
C PRO A 49 -3.60 -6.71 -2.67
N SER A 50 -2.94 -7.69 -3.28
CA SER A 50 -3.31 -9.08 -3.08
C SER A 50 -3.07 -9.49 -1.63
N ALA A 51 -3.66 -10.61 -1.21
CA ALA A 51 -3.47 -11.10 0.14
C ALA A 51 -1.99 -11.31 0.46
N LYS A 52 -1.24 -11.82 -0.49
CA LYS A 52 0.20 -12.01 -0.33
C LYS A 52 0.92 -10.71 -0.04
N ARG A 53 0.62 -9.68 -0.80
CA ARG A 53 1.29 -8.39 -0.62
C ARG A 53 0.85 -7.71 0.66
N LEU A 54 -0.40 -7.88 1.03
CA LEU A 54 -0.89 -7.32 2.28
C LEU A 54 -0.18 -7.96 3.47
N LEU A 55 0.00 -9.28 3.44
CA LEU A 55 0.75 -9.98 4.49
C LEU A 55 2.19 -9.49 4.55
N LEU A 56 2.83 -9.32 3.40
CA LEU A 56 4.19 -8.82 3.36
C LEU A 56 4.27 -7.41 3.92
N PHE A 57 3.30 -6.56 3.56
CA PHE A 57 3.22 -5.20 4.08
C PHE A 57 3.14 -5.22 5.61
N GLN A 58 2.29 -6.06 6.16
CA GLN A 58 2.13 -6.17 7.60
C GLN A 58 3.40 -6.65 8.30
N LYS A 59 4.11 -7.59 7.67
CA LYS A 59 5.38 -8.06 8.22
C LYS A 59 6.43 -6.97 8.23
N ILE A 60 6.49 -6.16 7.19
CA ILE A 60 7.42 -5.05 7.14
C ILE A 60 7.08 -4.04 8.24
N VAL A 61 5.80 -3.75 8.41
CA VAL A 61 5.36 -2.83 9.46
C VAL A 61 5.79 -3.32 10.83
N GLU A 62 5.67 -4.61 11.08
CA GLU A 62 6.06 -5.19 12.37
C GLU A 62 7.55 -5.06 12.65
N SER A 63 8.36 -4.99 11.62
CA SER A 63 9.80 -4.90 11.78
C SER A 63 10.34 -3.47 11.74
N LEU A 64 9.49 -2.49 11.60
CA LEU A 64 9.93 -1.09 11.57
C LEU A 64 10.29 -0.54 12.96
#